data_b36c5cc6e657d9620aafd280505ffec1
#
_entry.id   b36c5cc6e657d9620aafd280505ffec1
#
_cell.length_a   1.000
_cell.length_b   1.000
_cell.length_c   1.000
_cell.angle_alpha   90.00
_cell.angle_beta   90.00
_cell.angle_gamma   90.00
#
_symmetry.space_group_name_H-M   'P 1'
#
loop_
_entity.id
_entity.type
_entity.pdbx_description
1 polymer ?
#
loop_
_entity_poly.entity_id
_entity_poly.type
_entity_poly.pdbx_seq_one_letter_code
_entity_poly.pdbx_strand_id
1 'polypeptide(L)'
;VFASLLGVPVIRGGRVRGVLVIQNGDKRTYADEEEEALQIIAVVIAEIIASGNLVTADEKAQLGGGRSFRSSRHAGLAINSGLAVGQAVLHTPNVSIRQMFADDTETEHERLRESMATMHAAIDELLASSRLRADGEHRDVLDSYRRFAEDRGWLRRIREGIDSGLTADAAVQQVREDTVARMRSVSDPYLRERLSDLEDVAIRLMQHLGGGVEQHDLPDDIVLVARNLGPAELLDYDTTRVRALVTEEGGATSHVSIIARALGIPVVAKIDGLMKSVDPG
;
A
#
# COMPACT_ATOMS: atom_id res chain seq x y z
N VAL A 1 -26.93 26.61 0.76
CA VAL A 1 -28.08 25.80 0.32
C VAL A 1 -28.47 26.34 -1.06
N PHE A 2 -28.46 25.48 -2.09
CA PHE A 2 -28.88 25.89 -3.44
C PHE A 2 -30.40 25.80 -3.53
N ALA A 3 -31.03 26.80 -4.18
CA ALA A 3 -32.48 26.93 -4.27
C ALA A 3 -33.04 26.51 -5.64
N SER A 4 -32.21 26.44 -6.67
CA SER A 4 -32.57 25.96 -8.01
C SER A 4 -31.42 25.21 -8.67
N LEU A 5 -31.74 24.28 -9.56
CA LEU A 5 -30.80 23.39 -10.22
C LEU A 5 -31.28 23.12 -11.65
N LEU A 6 -30.34 23.14 -12.63
CA LEU A 6 -30.54 22.64 -13.98
C LEU A 6 -29.46 21.57 -14.24
N GLY A 7 -29.85 20.41 -14.72
CA GLY A 7 -28.94 19.32 -15.07
C GLY A 7 -29.21 18.78 -16.44
N VAL A 8 -28.16 18.64 -17.25
CA VAL A 8 -28.22 18.04 -18.60
C VAL A 8 -27.28 16.85 -18.71
N PRO A 9 -27.65 15.79 -19.43
CA PRO A 9 -26.79 14.61 -19.56
C PRO A 9 -25.63 14.89 -20.52
N VAL A 10 -24.44 14.45 -20.13
CA VAL A 10 -23.24 14.38 -20.98
C VAL A 10 -23.26 13.05 -21.72
N ILE A 11 -23.65 13.08 -23.00
CA ILE A 11 -23.86 11.86 -23.82
C ILE A 11 -22.80 11.74 -24.91
N ARG A 12 -22.24 10.52 -25.11
CA ARG A 12 -21.41 10.19 -26.25
C ARG A 12 -21.69 8.77 -26.73
N GLY A 13 -21.84 8.61 -28.06
CA GLY A 13 -22.11 7.32 -28.68
C GLY A 13 -23.36 6.62 -28.13
N GLY A 14 -24.41 7.37 -27.81
CA GLY A 14 -25.64 6.87 -27.23
C GLY A 14 -25.57 6.44 -25.76
N ARG A 15 -24.43 6.69 -25.06
CA ARG A 15 -24.27 6.36 -23.64
C ARG A 15 -24.07 7.63 -22.82
N VAL A 16 -24.79 7.70 -21.69
CA VAL A 16 -24.59 8.77 -20.69
C VAL A 16 -23.23 8.55 -20.01
N ARG A 17 -22.36 9.57 -20.03
CA ARG A 17 -21.04 9.59 -19.41
C ARG A 17 -21.02 10.34 -18.09
N GLY A 18 -21.98 11.22 -17.90
CA GLY A 18 -22.11 12.06 -16.70
C GLY A 18 -23.31 12.98 -16.80
N VAL A 19 -23.44 13.89 -15.85
CA VAL A 19 -24.44 14.97 -15.84
C VAL A 19 -23.72 16.28 -15.57
N LEU A 20 -23.94 17.27 -16.42
CA LEU A 20 -23.49 18.64 -16.21
C LEU A 20 -24.59 19.39 -15.43
N VAL A 21 -24.22 19.93 -14.29
CA VAL A 21 -25.18 20.58 -13.39
C VAL A 21 -24.76 22.02 -13.11
N ILE A 22 -25.68 22.97 -13.25
CA ILE A 22 -25.55 24.31 -12.70
C ILE A 22 -26.50 24.49 -11.52
N GLN A 23 -26.02 25.17 -10.49
CA GLN A 23 -26.78 25.44 -9.27
C GLN A 23 -26.79 26.93 -8.97
N ASN A 24 -27.91 27.42 -8.47
CA ASN A 24 -28.06 28.83 -8.10
C ASN A 24 -28.55 28.95 -6.65
N GLY A 25 -28.01 29.93 -5.93
CA GLY A 25 -28.43 30.25 -4.56
C GLY A 25 -29.84 30.84 -4.49
N ASP A 26 -30.30 31.46 -5.57
CA ASP A 26 -31.61 32.04 -5.66
C ASP A 26 -32.62 31.09 -6.34
N LYS A 27 -33.88 31.16 -5.93
CA LYS A 27 -34.94 30.38 -6.54
C LYS A 27 -35.29 31.00 -7.90
N ARG A 28 -34.97 30.30 -8.98
CA ARG A 28 -35.28 30.71 -10.35
C ARG A 28 -35.71 29.52 -11.22
N THR A 29 -36.44 29.81 -12.27
CA THR A 29 -36.72 28.89 -13.36
C THR A 29 -35.74 29.18 -14.47
N TYR A 30 -35.14 28.15 -15.06
CA TYR A 30 -34.25 28.28 -16.20
C TYR A 30 -35.08 28.35 -17.49
N ALA A 31 -34.66 29.20 -18.43
CA ALA A 31 -35.29 29.32 -19.73
C ALA A 31 -34.79 28.20 -20.68
N ASP A 32 -35.58 27.93 -21.73
CA ASP A 32 -35.22 26.87 -22.71
C ASP A 32 -33.88 27.16 -23.40
N GLU A 33 -33.55 28.45 -23.62
CA GLU A 33 -32.26 28.86 -24.20
C GLU A 33 -31.08 28.55 -23.26
N GLU A 34 -31.28 28.60 -21.94
CA GLU A 34 -30.24 28.27 -20.95
C GLU A 34 -30.02 26.76 -20.91
N GLU A 35 -31.10 25.98 -21.03
CA GLU A 35 -31.01 24.52 -21.12
C GLU A 35 -30.27 24.09 -22.41
N GLU A 36 -30.63 24.70 -23.56
CA GLU A 36 -30.00 24.42 -24.85
C GLU A 36 -28.51 24.77 -24.84
N ALA A 37 -28.17 25.96 -24.27
CA ALA A 37 -26.76 26.34 -24.09
C ALA A 37 -25.99 25.35 -23.22
N LEU A 38 -26.58 24.85 -22.13
CA LEU A 38 -25.96 23.87 -21.26
C LEU A 38 -25.79 22.51 -21.95
N GLN A 39 -26.76 22.11 -22.82
CA GLN A 39 -26.66 20.91 -23.64
C GLN A 39 -25.50 20.99 -24.64
N ILE A 40 -25.32 22.15 -25.30
CA ILE A 40 -24.17 22.38 -26.22
C ILE A 40 -22.84 22.22 -25.46
N ILE A 41 -22.74 22.82 -24.26
CA ILE A 41 -21.55 22.67 -23.42
C ILE A 41 -21.33 21.21 -23.02
N ALA A 42 -22.40 20.49 -22.69
CA ALA A 42 -22.31 19.05 -22.34
C ALA A 42 -21.78 18.19 -23.50
N VAL A 43 -22.13 18.50 -24.75
CA VAL A 43 -21.59 17.83 -25.95
C VAL A 43 -20.10 18.10 -26.11
N VAL A 44 -19.65 19.35 -25.92
CA VAL A 44 -18.22 19.71 -25.98
C VAL A 44 -17.44 19.01 -24.88
N ILE A 45 -17.98 19.00 -23.65
CA ILE A 45 -17.37 18.27 -22.52
C ILE A 45 -17.29 16.76 -22.81
N ALA A 46 -18.34 16.17 -23.40
CA ALA A 46 -18.33 14.75 -23.78
C ALA A 46 -17.21 14.44 -24.77
N GLU A 47 -16.91 15.33 -25.69
CA GLU A 47 -15.84 15.18 -26.67
C GLU A 47 -14.46 15.36 -26.01
N ILE A 48 -14.30 16.34 -25.13
CA ILE A 48 -13.07 16.59 -24.38
C ILE A 48 -12.74 15.39 -23.47
N ILE A 49 -13.72 14.87 -22.72
CA ILE A 49 -13.57 13.67 -21.88
C ILE A 49 -13.12 12.46 -22.72
N ALA A 50 -13.63 12.35 -23.93
CA ALA A 50 -13.35 11.20 -24.79
C ALA A 50 -12.04 11.31 -25.56
N SER A 51 -11.60 12.51 -25.89
CA SER A 51 -10.28 12.73 -26.51
C SER A 51 -9.12 12.53 -25.52
N GLY A 52 -9.41 12.42 -24.20
CA GLY A 52 -8.39 12.30 -23.17
C GLY A 52 -7.52 13.56 -23.00
N ASN A 53 -7.87 14.66 -23.67
CA ASN A 53 -7.12 15.91 -23.70
C ASN A 53 -7.82 17.00 -22.88
N LEU A 54 -7.96 16.79 -21.57
CA LEU A 54 -8.36 17.85 -20.65
C LEU A 54 -7.26 18.88 -20.39
N VAL A 55 -6.04 18.60 -20.85
CA VAL A 55 -4.86 19.48 -20.72
C VAL A 55 -4.21 19.65 -22.07
N THR A 56 -3.97 20.88 -22.50
CA THR A 56 -3.27 21.17 -23.77
C THR A 56 -1.79 20.74 -23.70
N ALA A 57 -1.17 20.55 -24.86
CA ALA A 57 0.25 20.17 -24.95
C ALA A 57 1.16 21.18 -24.23
N ASP A 58 0.77 22.47 -24.21
CA ASP A 58 1.52 23.54 -23.56
C ASP A 58 1.36 23.53 -22.02
N GLU A 59 0.19 23.20 -21.51
CA GLU A 59 -0.05 23.00 -20.08
C GLU A 59 0.65 21.74 -19.57
N LYS A 60 0.77 20.68 -20.40
CA LYS A 60 1.61 19.52 -20.10
C LYS A 60 3.10 19.86 -20.00
N ALA A 61 3.58 20.81 -20.79
CA ALA A 61 4.96 21.25 -20.78
C ALA A 61 5.28 22.12 -19.53
N GLN A 62 4.30 22.87 -19.02
CA GLN A 62 4.44 23.70 -17.83
C GLN A 62 4.34 22.90 -16.52
N LEU A 63 3.68 21.73 -16.54
CA LEU A 63 3.57 20.82 -15.38
C LEU A 63 4.76 19.84 -15.24
N GLY A 64 5.85 20.05 -16.00
CA GLY A 64 7.12 19.32 -15.84
C GLY A 64 7.15 17.99 -16.57
N GLY A 65 7.79 18.00 -17.74
CA GLY A 65 8.53 16.88 -18.30
C GLY A 65 7.80 15.58 -18.58
N GLY A 66 7.16 15.48 -19.75
CA GLY A 66 7.26 14.25 -20.57
C GLY A 66 6.63 12.94 -20.08
N ARG A 67 5.80 12.91 -19.06
CA ARG A 67 5.02 11.72 -18.69
C ARG A 67 3.57 11.86 -19.15
N SER A 68 3.19 11.06 -20.13
CA SER A 68 1.79 10.91 -20.53
C SER A 68 1.02 10.24 -19.38
N PHE A 69 0.28 11.02 -18.61
CA PHE A 69 -0.67 10.48 -17.62
C PHE A 69 -1.78 9.75 -18.39
N ARG A 70 -1.60 8.46 -18.62
CA ARG A 70 -2.70 7.60 -19.04
C ARG A 70 -3.55 7.34 -17.81
N SER A 71 -4.73 7.93 -17.76
CA SER A 71 -5.73 7.56 -16.75
C SER A 71 -6.01 6.07 -16.86
N SER A 72 -5.62 5.30 -15.87
CA SER A 72 -5.93 3.87 -15.77
C SER A 72 -6.94 3.66 -14.66
N ARG A 73 -7.84 2.71 -14.85
CA ARG A 73 -8.81 2.30 -13.84
C ARG A 73 -8.59 0.85 -13.47
N HIS A 74 -8.31 0.61 -12.22
CA HIS A 74 -8.12 -0.71 -11.66
C HIS A 74 -9.32 -1.08 -10.79
N ALA A 75 -9.77 -2.32 -10.90
CA ALA A 75 -10.78 -2.88 -10.03
C ALA A 75 -10.10 -3.77 -8.98
N GLY A 76 -10.55 -3.67 -7.74
CA GLY A 76 -10.05 -4.47 -6.64
C GLY A 76 -11.13 -4.76 -5.61
N LEU A 77 -10.77 -5.52 -4.58
CA LEU A 77 -11.62 -5.82 -3.46
C LEU A 77 -11.56 -4.68 -2.43
N ALA A 78 -12.67 -4.00 -2.21
CA ALA A 78 -12.76 -3.00 -1.14
C ALA A 78 -12.74 -3.70 0.22
N ILE A 79 -11.69 -3.47 1.00
CA ILE A 79 -11.49 -4.04 2.33
C ILE A 79 -11.98 -3.08 3.42
N ASN A 80 -11.54 -1.83 3.33
CA ASN A 80 -11.99 -0.76 4.19
C ASN A 80 -12.53 0.37 3.32
N SER A 81 -13.78 0.77 3.57
CA SER A 81 -14.46 1.78 2.75
C SER A 81 -13.89 3.17 2.98
N GLY A 82 -13.89 3.97 1.93
CA GLY A 82 -13.45 5.35 1.98
C GLY A 82 -13.16 5.90 0.59
N LEU A 83 -12.88 7.18 0.53
CA LEU A 83 -12.38 7.89 -0.64
C LEU A 83 -11.09 8.60 -0.25
N ALA A 84 -10.06 8.42 -1.05
CA ALA A 84 -8.78 9.08 -0.84
C ALA A 84 -8.19 9.57 -2.16
N VAL A 85 -7.43 10.65 -2.08
CA VAL A 85 -6.64 11.20 -3.17
C VAL A 85 -5.27 11.52 -2.60
N GLY A 86 -4.22 11.18 -3.33
CA GLY A 86 -2.84 11.43 -2.92
C GLY A 86 -1.86 10.98 -3.98
N GLN A 87 -0.59 11.22 -3.73
CA GLN A 87 0.52 10.80 -4.59
C GLN A 87 0.79 9.31 -4.39
N ALA A 88 0.96 8.57 -5.49
CA ALA A 88 1.28 7.15 -5.41
C ALA A 88 2.73 6.94 -4.95
N VAL A 89 2.89 6.22 -3.85
CA VAL A 89 4.19 5.81 -3.32
C VAL A 89 4.28 4.29 -3.38
N LEU A 90 5.21 3.79 -4.19
CA LEU A 90 5.43 2.35 -4.31
C LEU A 90 6.21 1.84 -3.11
N HIS A 91 5.61 0.94 -2.34
CA HIS A 91 6.32 0.19 -1.32
C HIS A 91 7.04 -0.99 -1.97
N THR A 92 8.35 -0.92 -2.00
CA THR A 92 9.23 -2.04 -2.39
C THR A 92 10.13 -2.33 -1.21
N PRO A 93 10.01 -3.52 -0.58
CA PRO A 93 10.93 -3.89 0.49
C PRO A 93 12.37 -3.80 -0.03
N ASN A 94 13.16 -2.91 0.54
CA ASN A 94 14.57 -2.77 0.15
C ASN A 94 15.38 -3.84 0.89
N VAL A 95 15.30 -5.06 0.38
CA VAL A 95 16.06 -6.19 0.91
C VAL A 95 17.11 -6.57 -0.12
N SER A 96 18.36 -6.21 0.14
CA SER A 96 19.50 -6.58 -0.72
C SER A 96 20.51 -7.37 0.08
N ILE A 97 20.75 -8.62 -0.32
CA ILE A 97 21.87 -9.41 0.19
C ILE A 97 23.11 -8.95 -0.55
N ARG A 98 24.01 -8.25 0.15
CA ARG A 98 25.25 -7.73 -0.44
C ARG A 98 26.31 -8.80 -0.59
N GLN A 99 26.36 -9.73 0.36
CA GLN A 99 27.33 -10.81 0.41
C GLN A 99 26.64 -12.08 0.92
N MET A 100 26.87 -13.22 0.29
CA MET A 100 26.21 -14.48 0.63
C MET A 100 26.96 -15.25 1.72
N PHE A 101 28.30 -15.19 1.71
CA PHE A 101 29.14 -15.91 2.64
C PHE A 101 29.77 -14.97 3.66
N ALA A 102 29.80 -15.41 4.91
CA ALA A 102 30.38 -14.68 6.02
C ALA A 102 31.91 -14.73 5.98
N ASP A 103 32.55 -13.61 6.27
CA ASP A 103 33.98 -13.58 6.52
C ASP A 103 34.29 -14.10 7.94
N ASP A 104 33.39 -13.84 8.88
CA ASP A 104 33.44 -14.32 10.27
C ASP A 104 32.02 -14.61 10.79
N THR A 105 31.77 -15.83 11.18
CA THR A 105 30.45 -16.29 11.65
C THR A 105 30.06 -15.68 12.99
N GLU A 106 31.02 -15.40 13.88
CA GLU A 106 30.71 -14.78 15.17
C GLU A 106 30.21 -13.36 15.00
N THR A 107 30.79 -12.59 14.10
CA THR A 107 30.32 -11.26 13.71
C THR A 107 28.88 -11.33 13.14
N GLU A 108 28.55 -12.34 12.36
CA GLU A 108 27.19 -12.49 11.81
C GLU A 108 26.18 -12.90 12.88
N HIS A 109 26.57 -13.68 13.85
CA HIS A 109 25.73 -13.97 15.02
C HIS A 109 25.45 -12.71 15.86
N GLU A 110 26.45 -11.83 16.01
CA GLU A 110 26.25 -10.54 16.71
C GLU A 110 25.31 -9.63 15.92
N ARG A 111 25.50 -9.49 14.59
CA ARG A 111 24.61 -8.74 13.73
C ARG A 111 23.16 -9.23 13.82
N LEU A 112 22.97 -10.56 13.80
CA LEU A 112 21.64 -11.16 13.98
C LEU A 112 21.03 -10.75 15.34
N ARG A 113 21.81 -10.83 16.42
CA ARG A 113 21.34 -10.52 17.78
C ARG A 113 20.95 -9.05 17.93
N GLU A 114 21.77 -8.12 17.42
CA GLU A 114 21.51 -6.69 17.43
C GLU A 114 20.28 -6.33 16.60
N SER A 115 20.16 -6.87 15.39
CA SER A 115 19.03 -6.63 14.51
C SER A 115 17.73 -7.17 15.08
N MET A 116 17.76 -8.34 15.72
CA MET A 116 16.62 -8.89 16.46
C MET A 116 16.21 -8.01 17.64
N ALA A 117 17.17 -7.52 18.42
CA ALA A 117 16.87 -6.62 19.55
C ALA A 117 16.25 -5.30 19.05
N THR A 118 16.76 -4.73 17.98
CA THR A 118 16.23 -3.51 17.37
C THR A 118 14.82 -3.73 16.83
N MET A 119 14.58 -4.85 16.13
CA MET A 119 13.26 -5.21 15.62
C MET A 119 12.24 -5.39 16.77
N HIS A 120 12.61 -6.08 17.85
CA HIS A 120 11.73 -6.24 19.02
C HIS A 120 11.42 -4.91 19.69
N ALA A 121 12.42 -4.05 19.88
CA ALA A 121 12.22 -2.71 20.43
C ALA A 121 11.24 -1.88 19.58
N ALA A 122 11.35 -1.94 18.25
CA ALA A 122 10.44 -1.26 17.35
C ALA A 122 9.00 -1.81 17.44
N ILE A 123 8.81 -3.12 17.55
CA ILE A 123 7.49 -3.73 17.77
C ILE A 123 6.91 -3.30 19.13
N ASP A 124 7.70 -3.29 20.19
CA ASP A 124 7.27 -2.86 21.53
C ASP A 124 6.88 -1.38 21.54
N GLU A 125 7.60 -0.53 20.83
CA GLU A 125 7.24 0.88 20.64
C GLU A 125 5.90 1.04 19.91
N LEU A 126 5.65 0.25 18.87
CA LEU A 126 4.38 0.23 18.16
C LEU A 126 3.23 -0.20 19.07
N LEU A 127 3.42 -1.24 19.90
CA LEU A 127 2.44 -1.71 20.88
C LEU A 127 2.15 -0.67 21.98
N ALA A 128 3.15 0.14 22.34
CA ALA A 128 3.02 1.22 23.33
C ALA A 128 2.45 2.52 22.72
N SER A 129 2.40 2.63 21.40
CA SER A 129 1.99 3.87 20.73
C SER A 129 0.51 4.18 20.95
N SER A 130 0.19 5.46 21.21
CA SER A 130 -1.19 5.95 21.35
C SER A 130 -1.97 5.99 20.02
N ARG A 131 -1.33 5.70 18.89
CA ARG A 131 -1.96 5.67 17.56
C ARG A 131 -2.94 4.50 17.40
N LEU A 132 -2.68 3.42 18.13
CA LEU A 132 -3.54 2.25 18.19
C LEU A 132 -4.29 2.25 19.53
N ARG A 133 -5.57 1.88 19.52
CA ARG A 133 -6.36 1.77 20.76
C ARG A 133 -5.73 0.73 21.70
N ALA A 134 -5.89 0.91 22.99
CA ALA A 134 -5.30 0.01 23.99
C ALA A 134 -5.84 -1.43 23.90
N ASP A 135 -7.00 -1.62 23.27
CA ASP A 135 -7.70 -2.90 23.12
C ASP A 135 -8.22 -3.05 21.68
N GLY A 136 -8.21 -4.26 21.13
CA GLY A 136 -8.72 -4.59 19.81
C GLY A 136 -7.87 -5.58 19.01
N GLU A 137 -8.43 -6.09 17.91
CA GLU A 137 -7.82 -7.11 17.04
C GLU A 137 -6.40 -6.73 16.55
N HIS A 138 -6.14 -5.44 16.36
CA HIS A 138 -4.83 -4.95 15.92
C HIS A 138 -3.72 -5.21 16.94
N ARG A 139 -4.03 -5.25 18.24
CA ARG A 139 -3.07 -5.59 19.28
C ARG A 139 -2.72 -7.07 19.25
N ASP A 140 -3.73 -7.93 19.11
CA ASP A 140 -3.53 -9.37 18.99
C ASP A 140 -2.66 -9.71 17.78
N VAL A 141 -2.81 -8.95 16.67
CA VAL A 141 -1.96 -9.05 15.48
C VAL A 141 -0.51 -8.74 15.80
N LEU A 142 -0.21 -7.60 16.43
CA LEU A 142 1.16 -7.22 16.78
C LEU A 142 1.78 -8.14 17.84
N ASP A 143 0.99 -8.60 18.82
CA ASP A 143 1.44 -9.59 19.80
C ASP A 143 1.76 -10.94 19.13
N SER A 144 0.98 -11.35 18.13
CA SER A 144 1.26 -12.55 17.34
C SER A 144 2.54 -12.37 16.52
N TYR A 145 2.72 -11.21 15.90
CA TYR A 145 3.91 -10.85 15.14
C TYR A 145 5.19 -10.91 15.99
N ARG A 146 5.12 -10.39 17.24
CA ARG A 146 6.20 -10.50 18.20
C ARG A 146 6.53 -11.95 18.54
N ARG A 147 5.52 -12.80 18.77
CA ARG A 147 5.72 -14.24 19.09
C ARG A 147 6.37 -14.99 17.93
N PHE A 148 6.06 -14.63 16.68
CA PHE A 148 6.74 -15.22 15.52
C PHE A 148 8.22 -14.84 15.48
N ALA A 149 8.55 -13.59 15.78
CA ALA A 149 9.92 -13.13 15.84
C ALA A 149 10.75 -13.86 16.94
N GLU A 150 10.08 -14.37 17.98
CA GLU A 150 10.69 -15.13 19.09
C GLU A 150 10.69 -16.66 18.87
N ASP A 151 10.21 -17.16 17.71
CA ASP A 151 10.12 -18.59 17.45
C ASP A 151 11.49 -19.27 17.46
N ARG A 152 11.67 -20.18 18.44
CA ARG A 152 12.96 -20.86 18.66
C ARG A 152 13.38 -21.75 17.50
N GLY A 153 12.43 -22.35 16.81
CA GLY A 153 12.69 -23.23 15.68
C GLY A 153 13.17 -22.46 14.47
N TRP A 154 12.55 -21.31 14.22
CA TRP A 154 12.93 -20.37 13.16
C TRP A 154 14.34 -19.80 13.42
N LEU A 155 14.58 -19.25 14.60
CA LEU A 155 15.87 -18.68 14.99
C LEU A 155 17.01 -19.72 14.99
N ARG A 156 16.73 -20.96 15.39
CA ARG A 156 17.72 -22.04 15.31
C ARG A 156 18.16 -22.28 13.89
N ARG A 157 17.23 -22.37 12.93
CA ARG A 157 17.57 -22.61 11.52
C ARG A 157 18.38 -21.46 10.92
N ILE A 158 18.12 -20.21 11.30
CA ILE A 158 18.91 -19.06 10.87
C ILE A 158 20.35 -19.21 11.41
N ARG A 159 20.52 -19.55 12.70
CA ARG A 159 21.84 -19.76 13.29
C ARG A 159 22.59 -20.91 12.64
N GLU A 160 21.91 -22.03 12.37
CA GLU A 160 22.49 -23.15 11.62
C GLU A 160 22.98 -22.70 10.21
N GLY A 161 22.26 -21.80 9.54
CA GLY A 161 22.69 -21.18 8.29
C GLY A 161 23.97 -20.36 8.45
N ILE A 162 24.06 -19.53 9.50
CA ILE A 162 25.26 -18.75 9.81
C ILE A 162 26.43 -19.68 10.15
N ASP A 163 26.19 -20.71 10.97
CA ASP A 163 27.22 -21.73 11.33
C ASP A 163 27.75 -22.44 10.09
N SER A 164 26.95 -22.58 9.01
CA SER A 164 27.38 -23.13 7.73
C SER A 164 28.18 -22.17 6.85
N GLY A 165 28.40 -20.93 7.31
CA GLY A 165 29.20 -19.92 6.62
C GLY A 165 28.41 -18.87 5.85
N LEU A 166 27.08 -18.77 6.03
CA LEU A 166 26.26 -17.72 5.42
C LEU A 166 26.33 -16.43 6.25
N THR A 167 26.14 -15.30 5.59
CA THR A 167 25.82 -14.03 6.28
C THR A 167 24.45 -14.10 6.95
N ALA A 168 24.18 -13.28 7.93
CA ALA A 168 22.92 -13.29 8.67
C ALA A 168 21.71 -13.04 7.76
N ASP A 169 21.80 -12.08 6.82
CA ASP A 169 20.78 -11.78 5.83
C ASP A 169 20.57 -12.93 4.84
N ALA A 170 21.63 -13.58 4.36
CA ALA A 170 21.55 -14.77 3.50
C ALA A 170 20.90 -15.95 4.24
N ALA A 171 21.23 -16.17 5.50
CA ALA A 171 20.63 -17.22 6.32
C ALA A 171 19.13 -16.98 6.56
N VAL A 172 18.71 -15.76 6.85
CA VAL A 172 17.29 -15.39 6.97
C VAL A 172 16.55 -15.64 5.66
N GLN A 173 17.12 -15.20 4.53
CA GLN A 173 16.55 -15.41 3.20
C GLN A 173 16.37 -16.89 2.89
N GLN A 174 17.40 -17.71 3.13
CA GLN A 174 17.34 -19.15 2.90
C GLN A 174 16.23 -19.81 3.74
N VAL A 175 16.14 -19.49 5.03
CA VAL A 175 15.10 -20.05 5.91
C VAL A 175 13.71 -19.62 5.46
N ARG A 176 13.54 -18.38 4.98
CA ARG A 176 12.29 -17.90 4.39
C ARG A 176 11.90 -18.71 3.16
N GLU A 177 12.81 -18.85 2.19
CA GLU A 177 12.58 -19.59 0.94
C GLU A 177 12.26 -21.05 1.21
N ASP A 178 12.99 -21.71 2.10
CA ASP A 178 12.74 -23.08 2.52
C ASP A 178 11.36 -23.25 3.16
N THR A 179 10.94 -22.28 3.96
CA THR A 179 9.63 -22.30 4.62
C THR A 179 8.52 -22.14 3.59
N VAL A 180 8.63 -21.18 2.67
CA VAL A 180 7.69 -20.98 1.57
C VAL A 180 7.61 -22.23 0.68
N ALA A 181 8.75 -22.81 0.32
CA ALA A 181 8.79 -24.01 -0.53
C ALA A 181 8.08 -25.20 0.12
N ARG A 182 8.27 -25.44 1.42
CA ARG A 182 7.59 -26.51 2.17
C ARG A 182 6.09 -26.29 2.27
N MET A 183 5.63 -25.05 2.37
CA MET A 183 4.23 -24.72 2.57
C MET A 183 3.46 -24.46 1.26
N ARG A 184 4.11 -24.45 0.11
CA ARG A 184 3.46 -24.27 -1.20
C ARG A 184 2.32 -25.26 -1.48
N SER A 185 2.44 -26.49 -0.97
CA SER A 185 1.43 -27.54 -1.13
C SER A 185 0.30 -27.47 -0.10
N VAL A 186 0.38 -26.57 0.87
CA VAL A 186 -0.61 -26.44 1.94
C VAL A 186 -1.80 -25.65 1.43
N SER A 187 -2.97 -26.29 1.40
CA SER A 187 -4.24 -25.70 0.97
C SER A 187 -5.02 -25.01 2.11
N ASP A 188 -4.64 -25.25 3.36
CA ASP A 188 -5.27 -24.71 4.54
C ASP A 188 -5.10 -23.16 4.59
N PRO A 189 -6.21 -22.37 4.59
CA PRO A 189 -6.12 -20.91 4.63
C PRO A 189 -5.43 -20.36 5.88
N TYR A 190 -5.63 -20.99 7.03
CA TYR A 190 -5.00 -20.60 8.30
C TYR A 190 -3.49 -20.75 8.27
N LEU A 191 -2.99 -21.86 7.69
CA LEU A 191 -1.55 -22.07 7.56
C LEU A 191 -0.92 -21.13 6.53
N ARG A 192 -1.66 -20.73 5.48
CA ARG A 192 -1.18 -19.71 4.52
C ARG A 192 -1.06 -18.32 5.16
N GLU A 193 -2.01 -17.96 6.01
CA GLU A 193 -1.96 -16.70 6.76
C GLU A 193 -0.74 -16.67 7.67
N ARG A 194 -0.48 -17.78 8.40
CA ARG A 194 0.71 -17.95 9.22
C ARG A 194 2.01 -17.88 8.43
N LEU A 195 2.02 -18.37 7.18
CA LEU A 195 3.18 -18.26 6.31
C LEU A 195 3.43 -16.79 5.94
N SER A 196 2.40 -16.04 5.60
CA SER A 196 2.51 -14.60 5.31
C SER A 196 3.13 -13.85 6.48
N ASP A 197 2.71 -14.14 7.71
CA ASP A 197 3.28 -13.52 8.92
C ASP A 197 4.78 -13.80 9.07
N LEU A 198 5.19 -15.04 8.82
CA LEU A 198 6.60 -15.42 8.86
C LEU A 198 7.43 -14.73 7.76
N GLU A 199 6.85 -14.58 6.57
CA GLU A 199 7.50 -13.85 5.48
C GLU A 199 7.69 -12.39 5.84
N ASP A 200 6.67 -11.74 6.42
CA ASP A 200 6.72 -10.35 6.85
C ASP A 200 7.79 -10.15 7.94
N VAL A 201 7.83 -11.03 8.94
CA VAL A 201 8.87 -10.99 9.99
C VAL A 201 10.27 -11.18 9.40
N ALA A 202 10.44 -12.10 8.45
CA ALA A 202 11.73 -12.34 7.80
C ALA A 202 12.18 -11.12 6.98
N ILE A 203 11.28 -10.50 6.21
CA ILE A 203 11.56 -9.27 5.44
C ILE A 203 11.99 -8.16 6.40
N ARG A 204 11.26 -7.96 7.48
CA ARG A 204 11.58 -6.92 8.47
C ARG A 204 12.94 -7.15 9.13
N LEU A 205 13.26 -8.38 9.49
CA LEU A 205 14.58 -8.71 10.03
C LEU A 205 15.70 -8.41 9.03
N MET A 206 15.49 -8.75 7.74
CA MET A 206 16.46 -8.45 6.69
C MET A 206 16.63 -6.93 6.47
N GLN A 207 15.58 -6.14 6.60
CA GLN A 207 15.65 -4.68 6.56
C GLN A 207 16.55 -4.14 7.70
N HIS A 208 16.37 -4.64 8.93
CA HIS A 208 17.22 -4.25 10.08
C HIS A 208 18.67 -4.70 9.88
N LEU A 209 18.92 -5.90 9.34
CA LEU A 209 20.25 -6.38 8.96
C LEU A 209 20.91 -5.52 7.88
N GLY A 210 20.13 -4.96 6.95
CA GLY A 210 20.59 -4.08 5.88
C GLY A 210 20.87 -2.64 6.30
N GLY A 211 20.63 -2.26 7.54
CA GLY A 211 20.87 -0.90 8.06
C GLY A 211 19.61 -0.07 8.30
N GLY A 212 18.44 -0.70 8.26
CA GLY A 212 17.15 -0.08 8.56
C GLY A 212 16.33 0.36 7.35
N VAL A 213 15.14 0.85 7.60
CA VAL A 213 14.25 1.42 6.58
C VAL A 213 14.69 2.87 6.34
N GLU A 214 15.20 3.16 5.15
CA GLU A 214 15.42 4.55 4.75
C GLU A 214 14.06 5.23 4.61
N GLN A 215 13.74 6.13 5.54
CA GLN A 215 12.62 7.05 5.38
C GLN A 215 13.01 8.08 4.32
N HIS A 216 12.59 7.87 3.10
CA HIS A 216 12.70 8.86 2.04
C HIS A 216 11.79 10.05 2.38
N ASP A 217 12.13 11.22 1.83
CA ASP A 217 11.31 12.42 1.95
C ASP A 217 9.96 12.20 1.25
N LEU A 218 8.97 11.73 2.02
CA LEU A 218 7.67 11.32 1.50
C LEU A 218 6.73 12.52 1.37
N PRO A 219 5.87 12.55 0.34
CA PRO A 219 4.82 13.58 0.20
C PRO A 219 3.87 13.64 1.41
N ASP A 220 3.14 14.74 1.57
CA ASP A 220 2.21 14.91 2.70
C ASP A 220 0.94 14.05 2.57
N ASP A 221 0.49 13.78 1.36
CA ASP A 221 -0.69 12.96 1.07
C ASP A 221 -0.28 11.78 0.19
N ILE A 222 -0.12 10.60 0.78
CA ILE A 222 0.33 9.41 0.05
C ILE A 222 -0.78 8.37 -0.08
N VAL A 223 -0.88 7.79 -1.28
CA VAL A 223 -1.55 6.53 -1.53
C VAL A 223 -0.46 5.47 -1.61
N LEU A 224 -0.36 4.64 -0.58
CA LEU A 224 0.65 3.60 -0.50
C LEU A 224 0.25 2.44 -1.41
N VAL A 225 1.12 2.09 -2.34
CA VAL A 225 0.91 1.03 -3.33
C VAL A 225 1.93 -0.07 -3.09
N ALA A 226 1.45 -1.28 -2.84
CA ALA A 226 2.31 -2.43 -2.53
C ALA A 226 1.85 -3.69 -3.24
N ARG A 227 2.73 -4.64 -3.44
CA ARG A 227 2.31 -6.00 -3.78
C ARG A 227 1.68 -6.66 -2.56
N ASN A 228 2.40 -6.69 -1.49
CA ASN A 228 1.99 -7.07 -0.16
C ASN A 228 2.63 -6.10 0.83
N LEU A 229 2.05 -5.96 2.01
CA LEU A 229 2.55 -5.07 3.05
C LEU A 229 2.31 -5.72 4.41
N GLY A 230 3.33 -5.79 5.23
CA GLY A 230 3.22 -6.27 6.60
C GLY A 230 2.59 -5.21 7.53
N PRO A 231 2.00 -5.65 8.64
CA PRO A 231 1.38 -4.75 9.61
C PRO A 231 2.40 -3.76 10.22
N ALA A 232 3.59 -4.22 10.52
CA ALA A 232 4.66 -3.39 11.07
C ALA A 232 5.24 -2.43 10.02
N GLU A 233 5.34 -2.86 8.76
CA GLU A 233 5.79 -2.00 7.65
C GLU A 233 4.84 -0.82 7.40
N LEU A 234 3.51 -1.04 7.53
CA LEU A 234 2.55 0.06 7.46
C LEU A 234 2.79 1.10 8.57
N LEU A 235 3.13 0.64 9.76
CA LEU A 235 3.37 1.50 10.92
C LEU A 235 4.73 2.22 10.90
N ASP A 236 5.65 1.81 10.03
CA ASP A 236 6.91 2.54 9.76
C ASP A 236 6.65 3.86 9.02
N TYR A 237 5.55 3.93 8.26
CA TYR A 237 5.12 5.18 7.64
C TYR A 237 4.48 6.12 8.66
N ASP A 238 4.60 7.43 8.42
CA ASP A 238 3.77 8.39 9.13
C ASP A 238 2.31 8.22 8.68
N THR A 239 1.55 7.47 9.49
CA THR A 239 0.16 7.11 9.19
C THR A 239 -0.77 8.31 9.07
N THR A 240 -0.37 9.50 9.53
CA THR A 240 -1.15 10.74 9.33
C THR A 240 -1.07 11.24 7.88
N ARG A 241 -0.01 10.86 7.15
CA ARG A 241 0.22 11.18 5.75
C ARG A 241 -0.34 10.10 4.81
N VAL A 242 -0.59 8.88 5.31
CA VAL A 242 -1.15 7.77 4.52
C VAL A 242 -2.66 7.98 4.32
N ARG A 243 -3.07 8.31 3.11
CA ARG A 243 -4.48 8.53 2.74
C ARG A 243 -5.20 7.26 2.34
N ALA A 244 -4.51 6.30 1.75
CA ALA A 244 -5.04 4.98 1.41
C ALA A 244 -3.92 3.95 1.27
N LEU A 245 -4.30 2.69 1.35
CA LEU A 245 -3.48 1.53 1.02
C LEU A 245 -4.10 0.77 -0.16
N VAL A 246 -3.28 0.46 -1.17
CA VAL A 246 -3.69 -0.29 -2.36
C VAL A 246 -2.71 -1.44 -2.57
N THR A 247 -3.21 -2.69 -2.67
CA THR A 247 -2.35 -3.87 -2.76
C THR A 247 -2.73 -4.84 -3.87
N GLU A 248 -1.73 -5.54 -4.44
CA GLU A 248 -1.98 -6.67 -5.36
C GLU A 248 -2.53 -7.88 -4.61
N GLU A 249 -2.03 -8.13 -3.42
CA GLU A 249 -2.35 -9.28 -2.59
C GLU A 249 -3.09 -8.86 -1.31
N GLY A 250 -3.54 -9.81 -0.52
CA GLY A 250 -4.21 -9.55 0.75
C GLY A 250 -5.73 -9.76 0.70
N GLY A 251 -6.35 -9.55 1.84
CA GLY A 251 -7.79 -9.75 2.04
C GLY A 251 -8.31 -9.07 3.30
N ALA A 252 -9.60 -9.21 3.57
CA ALA A 252 -10.27 -8.57 4.70
C ALA A 252 -9.72 -9.01 6.07
N THR A 253 -9.19 -10.24 6.14
CA THR A 253 -8.62 -10.86 7.34
C THR A 253 -7.11 -10.67 7.44
N SER A 254 -6.43 -10.11 6.42
CA SER A 254 -5.00 -9.89 6.49
C SER A 254 -4.65 -8.91 7.62
N HIS A 255 -3.53 -9.15 8.27
CA HIS A 255 -3.10 -8.37 9.45
C HIS A 255 -2.94 -6.89 9.14
N VAL A 256 -2.40 -6.54 7.96
CA VAL A 256 -2.32 -5.13 7.53
C VAL A 256 -3.70 -4.49 7.36
N SER A 257 -4.70 -5.25 6.89
CA SER A 257 -6.07 -4.75 6.75
C SER A 257 -6.73 -4.45 8.10
N ILE A 258 -6.43 -5.25 9.11
CA ILE A 258 -6.88 -5.02 10.49
C ILE A 258 -6.26 -3.75 11.06
N ILE A 259 -4.95 -3.56 10.90
CA ILE A 259 -4.24 -2.35 11.33
C ILE A 259 -4.75 -1.11 10.57
N ALA A 260 -4.85 -1.18 9.24
CA ALA A 260 -5.35 -0.06 8.43
C ALA A 260 -6.79 0.34 8.81
N ARG A 261 -7.65 -0.63 9.13
CA ARG A 261 -9.01 -0.38 9.63
C ARG A 261 -8.99 0.34 10.97
N ALA A 262 -8.14 -0.09 11.90
CA ALA A 262 -7.98 0.55 13.20
C ALA A 262 -7.50 2.01 13.08
N LEU A 263 -6.68 2.31 12.07
CA LEU A 263 -6.19 3.65 11.73
C LEU A 263 -7.17 4.46 10.86
N GLY A 264 -8.29 3.88 10.42
CA GLY A 264 -9.25 4.57 9.53
C GLY A 264 -8.74 4.76 8.10
N ILE A 265 -7.73 4.02 7.68
CA ILE A 265 -7.14 4.11 6.34
C ILE A 265 -7.99 3.28 5.36
N PRO A 266 -8.52 3.85 4.26
CA PRO A 266 -9.17 3.10 3.19
C PRO A 266 -8.22 2.08 2.55
N VAL A 267 -8.73 0.87 2.27
CA VAL A 267 -7.92 -0.21 1.68
C VAL A 267 -8.65 -0.85 0.51
N VAL A 268 -7.94 -0.97 -0.61
CA VAL A 268 -8.35 -1.78 -1.77
C VAL A 268 -7.25 -2.80 -2.05
N ALA A 269 -7.64 -4.08 -2.08
CA ALA A 269 -6.72 -5.19 -2.31
C ALA A 269 -7.10 -6.00 -3.56
N LYS A 270 -6.26 -6.97 -3.93
CA LYS A 270 -6.47 -7.88 -5.08
C LYS A 270 -6.60 -7.14 -6.40
N ILE A 271 -5.67 -6.24 -6.66
CA ILE A 271 -5.56 -5.53 -7.94
C ILE A 271 -4.42 -6.16 -8.74
N ASP A 272 -4.76 -7.00 -9.69
CA ASP A 272 -3.77 -7.69 -10.52
C ASP A 272 -2.94 -6.71 -11.36
N GLY A 273 -1.62 -6.86 -11.32
CA GLY A 273 -0.67 -6.08 -12.12
C GLY A 273 -0.54 -4.61 -11.68
N LEU A 274 -0.99 -4.25 -10.48
CA LEU A 274 -0.94 -2.89 -9.93
C LEU A 274 0.48 -2.31 -9.95
N MET A 275 1.45 -3.05 -9.43
CA MET A 275 2.85 -2.61 -9.33
C MET A 275 3.52 -2.30 -10.68
N LYS A 276 2.99 -2.85 -11.77
CA LYS A 276 3.47 -2.60 -13.14
C LYS A 276 2.77 -1.44 -13.82
N SER A 277 1.61 -1.06 -13.32
CA SER A 277 0.71 -0.08 -13.93
C SER A 277 0.77 1.30 -13.29
N VAL A 278 1.35 1.38 -12.09
CA VAL A 278 1.49 2.63 -11.33
C VAL A 278 2.92 3.13 -11.47
N ASP A 279 3.07 4.31 -12.05
CA ASP A 279 4.33 5.04 -12.00
C ASP A 279 4.42 5.79 -10.65
N PRO A 280 5.57 5.76 -9.95
CA PRO A 280 5.75 6.59 -8.76
C PRO A 280 5.60 8.06 -9.15
N GLY A 281 4.79 8.78 -8.39
CA GLY A 281 4.41 10.16 -8.63
C GLY A 281 5.51 11.15 -8.34
#